data_9d1900af309b3d16181c9988809b82ac
#
_entry.id   9d1900af309b3d16181c9988809b82ac
#
_cell.length_a   1.000
_cell.length_b   1.000
_cell.length_c   1.000
_cell.angle_alpha   90.00
_cell.angle_beta   90.00
_cell.angle_gamma   90.00
#
_symmetry.space_group_name_H-M   'P 1'
#
loop_
_entity.id
_entity.type
_entity.pdbx_description
1 polymer ?
#
loop_
_entity_poly.entity_id
_entity_poly.type
_entity_poly.pdbx_seq_one_letter_code
_entity_poly.pdbx_strand_id
1 'polypeptide(L)'
;MPHAAMIVAAALLLLPGAASAQNTTAQSTNTQGTTAQNTNGREKAPEGARAYIMWPSNGTTVPGGKLWVRMGLQNMGIAPAGIRKEDTGHHHLLVDTDLATYDEPIPNTKQSLHFGGGQTEVRLELPPGRHTLQMILGDADHVPHDPPIMSQKITIIVPQ
;
A
#
# COMPACT_ATOMS: atom_id res chain seq x y z
N MET A 1 59.73 62.47 -2.48
CA MET A 1 60.73 62.34 -3.58
C MET A 1 60.49 61.01 -4.27
N PRO A 2 60.53 61.08 -5.56
CA PRO A 2 59.76 60.14 -6.41
C PRO A 2 60.60 58.97 -6.89
N HIS A 3 59.98 57.94 -7.40
CA HIS A 3 60.45 57.33 -8.65
C HIS A 3 59.37 56.61 -9.37
N ALA A 4 59.04 57.12 -10.49
CA ALA A 4 58.21 56.49 -11.52
C ALA A 4 59.07 55.48 -12.35
N ALA A 5 58.45 54.49 -12.86
CA ALA A 5 58.84 53.75 -14.07
C ALA A 5 57.58 52.93 -14.49
N MET A 6 56.85 53.33 -15.46
CA MET A 6 56.89 53.14 -16.92
C MET A 6 56.87 51.67 -17.34
N ILE A 7 55.71 51.12 -17.59
CA ILE A 7 55.03 50.71 -18.84
C ILE A 7 55.84 49.85 -19.79
N VAL A 8 55.29 48.66 -20.07
CA VAL A 8 55.19 48.11 -21.44
C VAL A 8 53.89 47.30 -21.57
N ALA A 9 53.09 47.74 -22.51
CA ALA A 9 51.88 47.01 -22.94
C ALA A 9 52.28 45.94 -23.94
N ALA A 10 51.76 44.75 -23.75
CA ALA A 10 51.69 43.71 -24.77
C ALA A 10 50.22 43.30 -24.94
N ALA A 11 49.64 43.68 -26.05
CA ALA A 11 48.33 43.24 -26.47
C ALA A 11 48.44 41.81 -27.02
N LEU A 12 47.78 40.89 -26.40
CA LEU A 12 47.59 39.55 -26.92
C LEU A 12 46.12 39.38 -27.29
N LEU A 13 45.90 39.31 -28.60
CA LEU A 13 44.59 38.96 -29.17
C LEU A 13 44.25 37.52 -28.82
N LEU A 14 43.24 37.31 -28.03
CA LEU A 14 42.63 35.99 -27.81
C LEU A 14 41.28 35.94 -28.50
N LEU A 15 41.14 35.02 -29.43
CA LEU A 15 39.94 34.62 -30.14
C LEU A 15 38.88 34.08 -29.19
N PRO A 16 37.58 34.34 -29.42
CA PRO A 16 36.55 33.75 -28.62
C PRO A 16 36.34 32.28 -28.99
N GLY A 17 36.74 31.38 -28.11
CA GLY A 17 36.34 29.99 -28.17
C GLY A 17 34.89 29.85 -27.80
N ALA A 18 34.08 29.39 -28.74
CA ALA A 18 32.69 29.02 -28.48
C ALA A 18 32.61 27.83 -27.51
N ALA A 19 32.30 28.10 -26.27
CA ALA A 19 31.94 27.05 -25.32
C ALA A 19 30.56 26.56 -25.65
N SER A 20 30.46 25.39 -26.28
CA SER A 20 29.21 24.63 -26.37
C SER A 20 28.78 24.22 -24.97
N ALA A 21 27.77 24.89 -24.43
CA ALA A 21 27.08 24.45 -23.25
C ALA A 21 26.33 23.14 -23.59
N GLN A 22 26.92 22.02 -23.18
CA GLN A 22 26.18 20.75 -23.15
C GLN A 22 25.12 20.85 -22.05
N ASN A 23 23.89 21.07 -22.49
CA ASN A 23 22.71 21.00 -21.65
C ASN A 23 22.49 19.52 -21.25
N THR A 24 23.09 19.09 -20.15
CA THR A 24 22.84 17.79 -19.57
C THR A 24 21.45 17.86 -18.91
N THR A 25 20.43 17.57 -19.71
CA THR A 25 19.11 17.30 -19.18
C THR A 25 19.23 16.06 -18.28
N ALA A 26 19.27 16.28 -16.99
CA ALA A 26 19.12 15.21 -16.02
C ALA A 26 17.71 14.65 -16.20
N GLN A 27 17.61 13.56 -16.96
CA GLN A 27 16.41 12.72 -16.94
C GLN A 27 16.28 12.17 -15.52
N SER A 28 15.39 12.76 -14.77
CA SER A 28 14.85 12.16 -13.55
C SER A 28 14.18 10.86 -13.98
N THR A 29 14.90 9.74 -13.87
CA THR A 29 14.28 8.42 -13.97
C THR A 29 13.39 8.27 -12.75
N ASN A 30 12.12 8.66 -12.93
CA ASN A 30 11.07 8.33 -11.99
C ASN A 30 10.88 6.81 -12.07
N THR A 31 11.63 6.07 -11.26
CA THR A 31 11.41 4.63 -11.05
C THR A 31 10.15 4.49 -10.22
N GLN A 32 9.00 4.70 -10.85
CA GLN A 32 7.76 4.17 -10.33
C GLN A 32 7.93 2.65 -10.38
N GLY A 33 8.00 2.01 -9.22
CA GLY A 33 8.03 0.57 -9.11
C GLY A 33 6.88 -0.01 -9.92
N THR A 34 7.20 -0.66 -11.03
CA THR A 34 6.21 -1.35 -11.86
C THR A 34 5.85 -2.60 -11.09
N THR A 35 4.78 -2.54 -10.31
CA THR A 35 4.19 -3.73 -9.72
C THR A 35 3.82 -4.68 -10.84
N ALA A 36 4.23 -5.94 -10.74
CA ALA A 36 3.94 -6.95 -11.74
C ALA A 36 2.43 -7.21 -11.75
N GLN A 37 1.73 -6.69 -12.76
CA GLN A 37 0.31 -6.97 -12.98
C GLN A 37 0.15 -8.28 -13.77
N ASN A 38 -0.87 -9.05 -13.42
CA ASN A 38 -1.26 -10.21 -14.21
C ASN A 38 -2.13 -9.80 -15.42
N THR A 39 -2.57 -10.78 -16.22
CA THR A 39 -3.39 -10.58 -17.43
C THR A 39 -4.75 -9.92 -17.15
N ASN A 40 -5.21 -9.92 -15.90
CA ASN A 40 -6.50 -9.34 -15.47
C ASN A 40 -6.35 -7.90 -14.91
N GLY A 41 -5.15 -7.32 -14.95
CA GLY A 41 -4.91 -5.97 -14.42
C GLY A 41 -4.77 -5.90 -12.89
N ARG A 42 -4.85 -7.05 -12.19
CA ARG A 42 -4.65 -7.15 -10.73
C ARG A 42 -3.17 -7.27 -10.40
N GLU A 43 -2.78 -6.76 -9.24
CA GLU A 43 -1.41 -6.98 -8.75
C GLU A 43 -1.20 -8.45 -8.41
N LYS A 44 -0.06 -9.02 -8.84
CA LYS A 44 0.26 -10.40 -8.54
C LYS A 44 0.55 -10.54 -7.04
N ALA A 45 -0.07 -11.54 -6.39
CA ALA A 45 0.27 -11.89 -5.02
C ALA A 45 1.67 -12.51 -4.96
N PRO A 46 2.56 -12.07 -4.04
CA PRO A 46 3.83 -12.73 -3.84
C PRO A 46 3.65 -14.15 -3.30
N GLU A 47 4.63 -15.01 -3.58
CA GLU A 47 4.57 -16.39 -3.15
C GLU A 47 4.49 -16.52 -1.63
N GLY A 48 3.54 -17.33 -1.16
CA GLY A 48 3.31 -17.55 0.26
C GLY A 48 2.67 -16.38 1.00
N ALA A 49 2.21 -15.33 0.28
CA ALA A 49 1.45 -14.25 0.89
C ALA A 49 0.16 -14.78 1.51
N ARG A 50 -0.11 -14.38 2.75
CA ARG A 50 -1.28 -14.86 3.49
C ARG A 50 -1.77 -13.84 4.49
N ALA A 51 -3.06 -13.56 4.44
CA ALA A 51 -3.76 -12.84 5.50
C ALA A 51 -4.36 -13.81 6.52
N TYR A 52 -4.44 -13.42 7.78
CA TYR A 52 -5.05 -14.21 8.83
C TYR A 52 -5.61 -13.34 9.96
N ILE A 53 -6.67 -13.82 10.61
CA ILE A 53 -7.20 -13.19 11.81
C ILE A 53 -6.41 -13.76 13.00
N MET A 54 -5.67 -12.89 13.69
CA MET A 54 -4.93 -13.25 14.91
C MET A 54 -5.87 -13.45 16.09
N TRP A 55 -6.94 -12.63 16.15
CA TRP A 55 -8.00 -12.66 17.14
C TRP A 55 -9.27 -12.02 16.55
N PRO A 56 -10.45 -12.57 16.80
CA PRO A 56 -10.76 -13.79 17.56
C PRO A 56 -10.46 -15.08 16.78
N SER A 57 -10.46 -16.21 17.47
CA SER A 57 -10.41 -17.53 16.85
C SER A 57 -11.80 -17.97 16.37
N ASN A 58 -11.83 -18.92 15.44
CA ASN A 58 -13.09 -19.51 14.98
C ASN A 58 -13.85 -20.14 16.16
N GLY A 59 -15.16 -19.88 16.28
CA GLY A 59 -16.01 -20.37 17.35
C GLY A 59 -15.98 -19.53 18.64
N THR A 60 -15.22 -18.42 18.67
CA THR A 60 -15.16 -17.57 19.87
C THR A 60 -16.55 -17.04 20.25
N THR A 61 -16.90 -17.14 21.54
CA THR A 61 -18.07 -16.50 22.12
C THR A 61 -17.69 -15.12 22.65
N VAL A 62 -18.47 -14.09 22.30
CA VAL A 62 -18.21 -12.68 22.61
C VAL A 62 -19.37 -12.09 23.41
N PRO A 63 -19.40 -12.25 24.75
CA PRO A 63 -20.44 -11.65 25.58
C PRO A 63 -20.50 -10.13 25.41
N GLY A 64 -21.72 -9.60 25.22
CA GLY A 64 -21.94 -8.16 25.01
C GLY A 64 -21.51 -7.62 23.64
N GLY A 65 -21.08 -8.49 22.72
CA GLY A 65 -20.84 -8.15 21.30
C GLY A 65 -19.69 -7.21 21.02
N LYS A 66 -18.89 -6.80 22.01
CA LYS A 66 -17.76 -5.88 21.87
C LYS A 66 -16.44 -6.64 21.83
N LEU A 67 -15.71 -6.54 20.72
CA LEU A 67 -14.45 -7.26 20.56
C LEU A 67 -13.42 -6.44 19.77
N TRP A 68 -12.17 -6.75 20.00
CA TRP A 68 -11.10 -6.37 19.08
C TRP A 68 -10.93 -7.46 18.02
N VAL A 69 -10.76 -7.06 16.77
CA VAL A 69 -10.27 -7.94 15.71
C VAL A 69 -8.85 -7.52 15.39
N ARG A 70 -7.90 -8.44 15.52
CA ARG A 70 -6.50 -8.23 15.20
C ARG A 70 -6.15 -8.98 13.95
N MET A 71 -5.53 -8.27 13.03
CA MET A 71 -5.28 -8.69 11.65
C MET A 71 -3.78 -8.94 11.46
N GLY A 72 -3.45 -10.05 10.82
CA GLY A 72 -2.08 -10.43 10.52
C GLY A 72 -1.85 -10.64 9.03
N LEU A 73 -0.62 -10.40 8.61
CA LEU A 73 -0.17 -10.58 7.24
C LEU A 73 1.19 -11.27 7.26
N GLN A 74 1.43 -12.16 6.30
CA GLN A 74 2.69 -12.87 6.13
C GLN A 74 3.17 -12.72 4.68
N ASN A 75 4.48 -12.57 4.50
CA ASN A 75 5.18 -12.43 3.22
C ASN A 75 4.68 -11.26 2.36
N MET A 76 4.11 -10.25 3.01
CA MET A 76 3.74 -8.97 2.43
C MET A 76 3.82 -7.86 3.47
N GLY A 77 3.93 -6.63 3.01
CA GLY A 77 3.90 -5.44 3.83
C GLY A 77 2.53 -4.76 3.86
N ILE A 78 2.31 -3.92 4.89
CA ILE A 78 1.18 -3.00 4.93
C ILE A 78 1.61 -1.65 4.37
N ALA A 79 0.82 -1.11 3.44
CA ALA A 79 0.93 0.26 2.97
C ALA A 79 -0.44 0.94 3.04
N PRO A 80 -0.51 2.25 3.27
CA PRO A 80 -1.76 2.99 3.16
C PRO A 80 -2.35 2.91 1.74
N ALA A 81 -3.68 3.00 1.64
CA ALA A 81 -4.39 3.10 0.38
C ALA A 81 -3.81 4.24 -0.49
N GLY A 82 -3.72 4.03 -1.79
CA GLY A 82 -3.12 4.98 -2.74
C GLY A 82 -1.60 4.95 -2.80
N ILE A 83 -0.90 4.23 -1.91
CA ILE A 83 0.55 4.08 -1.95
C ILE A 83 0.90 2.82 -2.75
N ARG A 84 1.52 3.02 -3.92
CA ARG A 84 1.99 1.93 -4.77
C ARG A 84 3.40 1.53 -4.35
N LYS A 85 3.52 0.37 -3.75
CA LYS A 85 4.78 -0.25 -3.38
C LYS A 85 4.65 -1.76 -3.58
N GLU A 86 5.63 -2.35 -4.24
CA GLU A 86 5.68 -3.79 -4.49
C GLU A 86 5.50 -4.59 -3.20
N ASP A 87 4.78 -5.69 -3.28
CA ASP A 87 4.48 -6.61 -2.18
C ASP A 87 3.84 -5.92 -0.96
N THR A 88 3.00 -4.93 -1.20
CA THR A 88 2.25 -4.26 -0.14
C THR A 88 0.77 -4.11 -0.47
N GLY A 89 -0.03 -3.92 0.58
CA GLY A 89 -1.45 -3.65 0.46
C GLY A 89 -2.02 -3.19 1.80
N HIS A 90 -3.32 -3.02 1.87
CA HIS A 90 -4.01 -2.65 3.09
C HIS A 90 -5.19 -3.58 3.38
N HIS A 91 -5.53 -3.67 4.66
CA HIS A 91 -6.55 -4.59 5.12
C HIS A 91 -7.98 -4.10 4.80
N HIS A 92 -8.83 -5.07 4.46
CA HIS A 92 -10.28 -4.97 4.55
C HIS A 92 -10.80 -6.11 5.42
N LEU A 93 -11.92 -5.91 6.08
CA LEU A 93 -12.60 -6.92 6.90
C LEU A 93 -14.06 -7.05 6.46
N LEU A 94 -14.40 -8.23 5.99
CA LEU A 94 -15.76 -8.61 5.63
C LEU A 94 -16.47 -9.14 6.88
N VAL A 95 -17.61 -8.55 7.21
CA VAL A 95 -18.47 -8.91 8.34
C VAL A 95 -19.82 -9.33 7.78
N ASP A 96 -20.18 -10.59 7.92
CA ASP A 96 -21.46 -11.17 7.45
C ASP A 96 -21.73 -10.96 5.96
N THR A 97 -20.67 -10.87 5.16
CA THR A 97 -20.77 -10.68 3.70
C THR A 97 -19.64 -11.37 2.97
N ASP A 98 -19.79 -11.52 1.67
CA ASP A 98 -18.79 -11.96 0.72
C ASP A 98 -18.60 -10.90 -0.37
N LEU A 99 -17.48 -10.94 -1.09
CA LEU A 99 -17.30 -10.15 -2.30
C LEU A 99 -17.98 -10.84 -3.48
N ALA A 100 -18.61 -10.04 -4.33
CA ALA A 100 -19.23 -10.52 -5.56
C ALA A 100 -18.18 -10.87 -6.63
N THR A 101 -17.06 -10.16 -6.64
CA THR A 101 -15.93 -10.34 -7.57
C THR A 101 -14.62 -9.94 -6.89
N TYR A 102 -13.50 -10.39 -7.46
CA TYR A 102 -12.15 -9.97 -7.06
C TYR A 102 -11.49 -9.03 -8.08
N ASP A 103 -12.16 -8.72 -9.17
CA ASP A 103 -11.61 -7.91 -10.28
C ASP A 103 -11.98 -6.44 -10.17
N GLU A 104 -12.68 -6.05 -9.10
CA GLU A 104 -13.11 -4.69 -8.82
C GLU A 104 -12.65 -4.23 -7.45
N PRO A 105 -12.60 -2.91 -7.20
CA PRO A 105 -12.29 -2.38 -5.88
C PRO A 105 -13.23 -2.91 -4.80
N ILE A 106 -12.66 -3.31 -3.68
CA ILE A 106 -13.39 -3.79 -2.51
C ILE A 106 -14.26 -2.64 -1.99
N PRO A 107 -15.59 -2.83 -1.89
CA PRO A 107 -16.48 -1.77 -1.44
C PRO A 107 -16.21 -1.40 0.02
N ASN A 108 -16.33 -0.11 0.36
CA ASN A 108 -16.28 0.37 1.73
C ASN A 108 -17.71 0.56 2.25
N THR A 109 -18.19 -0.36 3.07
CA THR A 109 -19.56 -0.39 3.63
C THR A 109 -19.53 -0.75 5.11
N LYS A 110 -20.69 -0.80 5.74
CA LYS A 110 -20.82 -1.29 7.13
C LYS A 110 -20.41 -2.76 7.30
N GLN A 111 -20.48 -3.56 6.22
CA GLN A 111 -20.15 -4.98 6.21
C GLN A 111 -18.80 -5.27 5.55
N SER A 112 -18.24 -4.31 4.83
CA SER A 112 -16.91 -4.40 4.22
C SER A 112 -16.09 -3.22 4.69
N LEU A 113 -15.39 -3.40 5.81
CA LEU A 113 -14.64 -2.35 6.50
C LEU A 113 -13.29 -2.13 5.82
N HIS A 114 -12.92 -0.88 5.63
CA HIS A 114 -11.70 -0.45 4.95
C HIS A 114 -10.70 0.15 5.94
N PHE A 115 -9.44 -0.29 5.89
CA PHE A 115 -8.35 0.14 6.77
C PHE A 115 -7.23 0.83 5.98
N GLY A 116 -7.62 1.85 5.21
CA GLY A 116 -6.74 2.56 4.27
C GLY A 116 -5.60 3.35 4.90
N GLY A 117 -5.56 3.52 6.21
CA GLY A 117 -4.42 4.09 6.92
C GLY A 117 -3.36 3.07 7.37
N GLY A 118 -3.51 1.79 6.97
CA GLY A 118 -2.59 0.72 7.39
C GLY A 118 -2.87 0.16 8.78
N GLN A 119 -4.09 0.33 9.29
CA GLN A 119 -4.49 -0.23 10.59
C GLN A 119 -4.48 -1.76 10.55
N THR A 120 -4.05 -2.36 11.65
CA THR A 120 -3.95 -3.81 11.82
C THR A 120 -4.88 -4.36 12.88
N GLU A 121 -5.70 -3.51 13.49
CA GLU A 121 -6.73 -3.90 14.42
C GLU A 121 -7.93 -2.95 14.37
N VAL A 122 -9.09 -3.46 14.79
CA VAL A 122 -10.33 -2.70 14.88
C VAL A 122 -11.17 -3.18 16.05
N ARG A 123 -11.89 -2.25 16.68
CA ARG A 123 -12.93 -2.59 17.67
C ARG A 123 -14.27 -2.68 16.96
N LEU A 124 -14.90 -3.84 17.04
CA LEU A 124 -16.25 -4.08 16.55
C LEU A 124 -17.27 -4.08 17.70
N GLU A 125 -18.49 -3.74 17.36
CA GLU A 125 -19.68 -3.94 18.19
C GLU A 125 -20.75 -4.61 17.33
N LEU A 126 -21.11 -5.85 17.69
CA LEU A 126 -22.00 -6.71 16.92
C LEU A 126 -23.22 -7.07 17.75
N PRO A 127 -24.42 -7.12 17.15
CA PRO A 127 -25.62 -7.53 17.85
C PRO A 127 -25.58 -9.03 18.25
N PRO A 128 -26.47 -9.50 19.13
CA PRO A 128 -26.59 -10.92 19.38
C PRO A 128 -26.83 -11.73 18.11
N GLY A 129 -26.12 -12.84 17.96
CA GLY A 129 -26.20 -13.71 16.78
C GLY A 129 -24.91 -14.45 16.46
N ARG A 130 -24.94 -15.13 15.32
CA ARG A 130 -23.75 -15.70 14.69
C ARG A 130 -23.26 -14.72 13.65
N HIS A 131 -21.95 -14.42 13.68
CA HIS A 131 -21.31 -13.50 12.74
C HIS A 131 -20.14 -14.19 12.06
N THR A 132 -19.90 -13.85 10.80
CA THR A 132 -18.74 -14.30 10.07
C THR A 132 -17.76 -13.12 9.90
N LEU A 133 -16.48 -13.42 10.01
CA LEU A 133 -15.39 -12.49 9.78
C LEU A 133 -14.41 -13.09 8.78
N GLN A 134 -13.99 -12.30 7.78
CA GLN A 134 -12.97 -12.70 6.84
C GLN A 134 -12.14 -11.48 6.42
N MET A 135 -10.84 -11.61 6.46
CA MET A 135 -9.95 -10.58 5.92
C MET A 135 -9.68 -10.78 4.45
N ILE A 136 -9.48 -9.67 3.76
CA ILE A 136 -8.93 -9.61 2.41
C ILE A 136 -7.98 -8.41 2.30
N LEU A 137 -6.93 -8.55 1.51
CA LEU A 137 -5.98 -7.47 1.24
C LEU A 137 -6.31 -6.81 -0.09
N GLY A 138 -6.42 -5.48 -0.09
CA GLY A 138 -6.52 -4.64 -1.28
C GLY A 138 -5.17 -4.01 -1.62
N ASP A 139 -4.89 -3.85 -2.90
CA ASP A 139 -3.76 -3.08 -3.43
C ASP A 139 -3.97 -1.57 -3.23
N ALA A 140 -3.12 -0.73 -3.83
CA ALA A 140 -3.23 0.72 -3.74
C ALA A 140 -4.59 1.27 -4.22
N ASP A 141 -5.25 0.59 -5.15
CA ASP A 141 -6.55 0.95 -5.73
C ASP A 141 -7.71 0.18 -5.12
N HIS A 142 -7.49 -0.53 -4.01
CA HIS A 142 -8.47 -1.36 -3.30
C HIS A 142 -8.83 -2.66 -4.04
N VAL A 143 -8.14 -3.02 -5.12
CA VAL A 143 -8.41 -4.24 -5.86
C VAL A 143 -7.69 -5.42 -5.19
N PRO A 144 -8.36 -6.57 -5.00
CA PRO A 144 -7.70 -7.76 -4.46
C PRO A 144 -6.54 -8.23 -5.35
N HIS A 145 -5.45 -8.69 -4.75
CA HIS A 145 -4.32 -9.32 -5.47
C HIS A 145 -4.76 -10.60 -6.19
N ASP A 146 -3.94 -11.08 -7.11
CA ASP A 146 -4.15 -12.35 -7.82
C ASP A 146 -3.01 -13.36 -7.55
N PRO A 147 -3.32 -14.51 -6.90
CA PRO A 147 -4.60 -14.88 -6.29
C PRO A 147 -4.97 -13.98 -5.10
N PRO A 148 -6.27 -13.90 -4.71
CA PRO A 148 -6.69 -13.08 -3.59
C PRO A 148 -6.00 -13.47 -2.29
N ILE A 149 -5.44 -12.49 -1.59
CA ILE A 149 -4.80 -12.70 -0.29
C ILE A 149 -5.86 -12.55 0.80
N MET A 150 -6.38 -13.68 1.26
CA MET A 150 -7.51 -13.74 2.18
C MET A 150 -7.20 -14.60 3.39
N SER A 151 -7.88 -14.31 4.50
CA SER A 151 -7.92 -15.23 5.65
C SER A 151 -8.92 -16.36 5.44
N GLN A 152 -8.83 -17.38 6.27
CA GLN A 152 -9.99 -18.25 6.49
C GLN A 152 -11.15 -17.42 7.02
N LYS A 153 -12.37 -17.74 6.56
CA LYS A 153 -13.60 -17.21 7.14
C LYS A 153 -13.81 -17.87 8.49
N ILE A 154 -13.95 -17.09 9.54
CA ILE A 154 -14.25 -17.57 10.88
C ILE A 154 -15.67 -17.20 11.28
N THR A 155 -16.21 -17.94 12.21
CA THR A 155 -17.51 -17.65 12.84
C THR A 155 -17.27 -17.28 14.29
N ILE A 156 -17.98 -16.25 14.78
CA ILE A 156 -18.06 -15.90 16.20
C ILE A 156 -19.53 -15.89 16.66
N ILE A 157 -19.76 -15.96 17.95
CA ILE A 157 -21.09 -16.04 18.55
C ILE A 157 -21.24 -14.92 19.58
N VAL A 158 -22.23 -14.05 19.41
CA VAL A 158 -22.64 -13.08 20.40
C VAL A 158 -23.91 -13.63 21.11
N PRO A 159 -23.84 -13.98 22.40
CA PRO A 159 -25.01 -14.47 23.14
C PRO A 159 -26.11 -13.42 23.24
N GLN A 160 -27.35 -13.88 23.44
CA GLN A 160 -28.51 -13.04 23.79
C GLN A 160 -28.28 -12.30 25.09
#